data_3c762347ec2b21b551475170374f6b19
#
_entry.id   3c762347ec2b21b551475170374f6b19
#
_cell.length_a   1.000
_cell.length_b   1.000
_cell.length_c   1.000
_cell.angle_alpha   90.00
_cell.angle_beta   90.00
_cell.angle_gamma   90.00
#
_symmetry.space_group_name_H-M   'P 1'
#
loop_
_entity.id
_entity.type
_entity.pdbx_description
1 polymer ?
#
loop_
_entity_poly.entity_id
_entity_poly.type
_entity_poly.pdbx_seq_one_letter_code
_entity_poly.pdbx_strand_id
1 'polypeptide(L)'
;KVIIDDNKEIHARTVIISTGASAKYLGLESEKRLMGSGVSACAVCDGFFYKGQDVAIVGAGDTAAEEATYLAKLCTKVHMIVRRDEMRASKAMQKRVFNTPNIEVHWNSETEEVLGEQTVEGIRIRNNQTGDTSELKVTGFFVAIGHKPNTDIFKGQLEMNEVGYLFTDPKTTKTVKPGVFASGDAMDPHYRQAVTAAGTGCMAALDAERYLAEIEDLVEETA
;
A
#
# COMPACT_ATOMS: atom_id res chain seq x y z
N LYS A 1 23.28 16.89 -0.11
CA LYS A 1 22.96 17.44 -1.44
C LYS A 1 21.83 16.66 -2.08
N VAL A 2 20.85 17.34 -2.67
CA VAL A 2 19.76 16.77 -3.48
C VAL A 2 19.94 17.24 -4.92
N ILE A 3 19.80 16.32 -5.88
CA ILE A 3 19.87 16.62 -7.31
C ILE A 3 18.46 16.50 -7.89
N ILE A 4 18.02 17.56 -8.59
CA ILE A 4 16.70 17.64 -9.24
C ILE A 4 16.91 17.61 -10.76
N ASP A 5 16.22 16.73 -11.46
CA ASP A 5 16.24 16.61 -12.93
C ASP A 5 17.67 16.57 -13.50
N ASP A 6 18.57 15.87 -12.83
CA ASP A 6 19.98 15.62 -13.18
C ASP A 6 20.88 16.89 -13.33
N ASN A 7 20.35 18.08 -13.07
CA ASN A 7 21.11 19.31 -13.33
C ASN A 7 21.04 20.39 -12.22
N LYS A 8 20.05 20.36 -11.35
CA LYS A 8 19.92 21.34 -10.27
C LYS A 8 20.31 20.74 -8.93
N GLU A 9 21.37 21.25 -8.33
CA GLU A 9 21.82 20.84 -7.00
C GLU A 9 21.23 21.75 -5.91
N ILE A 10 20.72 21.14 -4.85
CA ILE A 10 20.30 21.82 -3.63
C ILE A 10 21.15 21.27 -2.48
N HIS A 11 21.84 22.19 -1.79
CA HIS A 11 22.54 21.89 -0.56
C HIS A 11 21.65 22.20 0.63
N ALA A 12 21.46 21.22 1.52
CA ALA A 12 20.68 21.36 2.73
C ALA A 12 21.43 20.72 3.90
N ARG A 13 21.22 21.24 5.11
CA ARG A 13 21.77 20.66 6.34
C ARG A 13 20.96 19.45 6.80
N THR A 14 19.66 19.42 6.47
CA THR A 14 18.75 18.30 6.74
C THR A 14 17.93 17.93 5.51
N VAL A 15 17.49 16.67 5.44
CA VAL A 15 16.58 16.17 4.40
C VAL A 15 15.52 15.28 5.07
N ILE A 16 14.25 15.54 4.77
CA ILE A 16 13.14 14.67 5.16
C ILE A 16 12.64 13.94 3.93
N ILE A 17 12.64 12.61 3.99
CA ILE A 17 12.18 11.73 2.92
C ILE A 17 10.73 11.34 3.19
N SER A 18 9.82 11.88 2.37
CA SER A 18 8.37 11.66 2.46
C SER A 18 7.80 11.23 1.09
N THR A 19 8.52 10.36 0.40
CA THR A 19 8.22 9.96 -0.99
C THR A 19 7.05 9.00 -1.11
N GLY A 20 6.55 8.47 0.02
CA GLY A 20 5.40 7.59 0.09
C GLY A 20 5.64 6.19 -0.48
N ALA A 21 4.54 5.50 -0.77
CA ALA A 21 4.52 4.20 -1.43
C ALA A 21 3.41 4.16 -2.48
N SER A 22 3.61 3.35 -3.51
CA SER A 22 2.64 3.13 -4.58
C SER A 22 1.98 1.76 -4.42
N ALA A 23 0.66 1.69 -4.49
CA ALA A 23 -0.04 0.43 -4.58
C ALA A 23 0.34 -0.31 -5.87
N LYS A 24 0.43 -1.63 -5.78
CA LYS A 24 0.60 -2.47 -6.96
C LYS A 24 -0.76 -2.78 -7.56
N TYR A 25 -0.82 -2.75 -8.88
CA TYR A 25 -2.00 -3.06 -9.66
C TYR A 25 -1.73 -4.23 -10.59
N LEU A 26 -2.78 -4.80 -11.19
CA LEU A 26 -2.66 -5.91 -12.14
C LEU A 26 -2.09 -5.46 -13.48
N GLY A 27 -2.20 -4.17 -13.79
CA GLY A 27 -1.73 -3.58 -15.04
C GLY A 27 -2.74 -3.68 -16.18
N LEU A 28 -4.01 -3.93 -15.86
CA LEU A 28 -5.08 -3.98 -16.87
C LEU A 28 -5.51 -2.55 -17.26
N GLU A 29 -5.72 -2.31 -18.55
CA GLU A 29 -6.22 -1.01 -19.02
C GLU A 29 -7.61 -0.68 -18.44
N SER A 30 -8.47 -1.69 -18.26
CA SER A 30 -9.78 -1.55 -17.62
C SER A 30 -9.67 -1.16 -16.15
N GLU A 31 -8.73 -1.77 -15.41
CA GLU A 31 -8.40 -1.42 -14.03
C GLU A 31 -7.98 0.06 -13.93
N LYS A 32 -7.06 0.49 -14.78
CA LYS A 32 -6.56 1.86 -14.84
C LYS A 32 -7.66 2.88 -15.18
N ARG A 33 -8.53 2.56 -16.14
CA ARG A 33 -9.65 3.41 -16.55
C ARG A 33 -10.63 3.66 -15.41
N LEU A 34 -10.91 2.65 -14.58
CA LEU A 34 -11.90 2.69 -13.51
C LEU A 34 -11.29 2.98 -12.12
N MET A 35 -10.03 3.38 -12.08
CA MET A 35 -9.35 3.77 -10.84
C MET A 35 -10.06 4.96 -10.20
N GLY A 36 -10.46 4.83 -8.92
CA GLY A 36 -11.28 5.84 -8.22
C GLY A 36 -12.77 5.83 -8.61
N SER A 37 -13.16 5.03 -9.60
CA SER A 37 -14.55 4.84 -10.04
C SER A 37 -15.05 3.41 -9.82
N GLY A 38 -14.60 2.80 -8.72
CA GLY A 38 -14.92 1.44 -8.31
C GLY A 38 -13.70 0.55 -8.12
N VAL A 39 -12.56 0.91 -8.69
CA VAL A 39 -11.27 0.25 -8.44
C VAL A 39 -10.54 1.00 -7.32
N SER A 40 -10.14 0.28 -6.26
CA SER A 40 -9.40 0.79 -5.11
C SER A 40 -8.29 -0.16 -4.68
N ALA A 41 -7.27 0.36 -4.01
CA ALA A 41 -6.21 -0.42 -3.35
C ALA A 41 -6.23 -0.27 -1.82
N CYS A 42 -7.33 0.24 -1.24
CA CYS A 42 -7.46 0.45 0.20
C CYS A 42 -8.90 0.16 0.66
N ALA A 43 -9.15 -1.04 1.16
CA ALA A 43 -10.48 -1.41 1.65
C ALA A 43 -10.92 -0.57 2.86
N VAL A 44 -10.00 -0.20 3.74
CA VAL A 44 -10.29 0.64 4.93
C VAL A 44 -10.68 2.05 4.51
N CYS A 45 -10.11 2.58 3.42
CA CYS A 45 -10.42 3.91 2.90
C CYS A 45 -11.79 3.95 2.23
N ASP A 46 -12.06 3.00 1.34
CA ASP A 46 -13.16 3.08 0.39
C ASP A 46 -14.27 2.05 0.64
N GLY A 47 -14.05 1.03 1.46
CA GLY A 47 -15.00 -0.07 1.67
C GLY A 47 -16.37 0.39 2.17
N PHE A 48 -16.46 1.50 2.88
CA PHE A 48 -17.72 2.04 3.38
C PHE A 48 -18.69 2.44 2.25
N PHE A 49 -18.18 2.88 1.10
CA PHE A 49 -19.00 3.25 -0.06
C PHE A 49 -19.72 2.05 -0.69
N TYR A 50 -19.29 0.83 -0.39
CA TYR A 50 -19.85 -0.43 -0.92
C TYR A 50 -20.71 -1.18 0.10
N LYS A 51 -21.16 -0.50 1.17
CA LYS A 51 -22.02 -1.11 2.18
C LYS A 51 -23.29 -1.68 1.55
N GLY A 52 -23.55 -2.97 1.82
CA GLY A 52 -24.72 -3.69 1.31
C GLY A 52 -24.63 -4.06 -0.18
N GLN A 53 -23.44 -3.99 -0.77
CA GLN A 53 -23.17 -4.33 -2.18
C GLN A 53 -22.22 -5.53 -2.26
N ASP A 54 -22.12 -6.13 -3.45
CA ASP A 54 -21.17 -7.18 -3.74
C ASP A 54 -19.88 -6.58 -4.28
N VAL A 55 -18.74 -7.05 -3.77
CA VAL A 55 -17.42 -6.57 -4.16
C VAL A 55 -16.47 -7.72 -4.47
N ALA A 56 -15.42 -7.43 -5.23
CA ALA A 56 -14.33 -8.38 -5.41
C ALA A 56 -13.01 -7.80 -4.86
N ILE A 57 -12.16 -8.71 -4.39
CA ILE A 57 -10.80 -8.39 -3.93
C ILE A 57 -9.81 -9.38 -4.52
N VAL A 58 -8.71 -8.90 -5.09
CA VAL A 58 -7.63 -9.74 -5.60
C VAL A 58 -6.44 -9.73 -4.65
N GLY A 59 -5.98 -10.92 -4.29
CA GLY A 59 -4.83 -11.11 -3.42
C GLY A 59 -4.95 -12.39 -2.57
N ALA A 60 -3.85 -12.80 -1.96
CA ALA A 60 -3.80 -14.04 -1.16
C ALA A 60 -2.86 -13.96 0.05
N GLY A 61 -2.30 -12.79 0.36
CA GLY A 61 -1.48 -12.53 1.55
C GLY A 61 -2.31 -12.09 2.75
N ASP A 62 -1.65 -11.82 3.89
CA ASP A 62 -2.30 -11.36 5.12
C ASP A 62 -3.11 -10.08 4.88
N THR A 63 -2.57 -9.10 4.18
CA THR A 63 -3.28 -7.86 3.84
C THR A 63 -4.58 -8.13 3.09
N ALA A 64 -4.54 -9.00 2.05
CA ALA A 64 -5.75 -9.35 1.30
C ALA A 64 -6.80 -10.06 2.17
N ALA A 65 -6.36 -10.92 3.09
CA ALA A 65 -7.24 -11.60 4.02
C ALA A 65 -7.85 -10.64 5.07
N GLU A 66 -7.07 -9.68 5.57
CA GLU A 66 -7.55 -8.62 6.47
C GLU A 66 -8.57 -7.73 5.77
N GLU A 67 -8.26 -7.26 4.58
CA GLU A 67 -9.15 -6.41 3.80
C GLU A 67 -10.43 -7.15 3.38
N ALA A 68 -10.35 -8.41 2.96
CA ALA A 68 -11.52 -9.23 2.65
C ALA A 68 -12.45 -9.40 3.88
N THR A 69 -11.86 -9.67 5.05
CA THR A 69 -12.64 -9.80 6.30
C THR A 69 -13.19 -8.47 6.80
N TYR A 70 -12.53 -7.35 6.50
CA TYR A 70 -13.06 -6.01 6.75
C TYR A 70 -14.24 -5.69 5.84
N LEU A 71 -14.10 -5.90 4.52
CA LEU A 71 -15.15 -5.70 3.53
C LEU A 71 -16.38 -6.57 3.84
N ALA A 72 -16.18 -7.82 4.29
CA ALA A 72 -17.26 -8.71 4.64
C ALA A 72 -18.17 -8.22 5.78
N LYS A 73 -17.70 -7.29 6.62
CA LYS A 73 -18.53 -6.64 7.65
C LYS A 73 -19.43 -5.55 7.08
N LEU A 74 -19.11 -5.05 5.90
CA LEU A 74 -19.82 -3.94 5.25
C LEU A 74 -20.67 -4.41 4.06
N CYS A 75 -20.11 -5.31 3.27
CA CYS A 75 -20.66 -5.74 1.98
C CYS A 75 -21.56 -6.97 2.13
N THR A 76 -22.45 -7.17 1.18
CA THR A 76 -23.32 -8.35 1.12
C THR A 76 -22.51 -9.60 0.81
N LYS A 77 -21.59 -9.49 -0.14
CA LYS A 77 -20.70 -10.57 -0.55
C LYS A 77 -19.33 -10.03 -0.96
N VAL A 78 -18.29 -10.80 -0.64
CA VAL A 78 -16.91 -10.54 -1.04
C VAL A 78 -16.39 -11.70 -1.87
N HIS A 79 -16.09 -11.47 -3.13
CA HIS A 79 -15.44 -12.43 -4.01
C HIS A 79 -13.91 -12.24 -3.92
N MET A 80 -13.23 -13.22 -3.32
CA MET A 80 -11.77 -13.19 -3.17
C MET A 80 -11.10 -13.95 -4.31
N ILE A 81 -10.36 -13.26 -5.18
CA ILE A 81 -9.72 -13.84 -6.36
C ILE A 81 -8.29 -14.24 -6.00
N VAL A 82 -8.01 -15.54 -6.08
CA VAL A 82 -6.74 -16.13 -5.66
C VAL A 82 -6.12 -16.91 -6.82
N ARG A 83 -4.94 -16.47 -7.26
CA ARG A 83 -4.24 -17.02 -8.44
C ARG A 83 -3.79 -18.47 -8.29
N ARG A 84 -3.63 -18.95 -7.06
CA ARG A 84 -3.17 -20.30 -6.72
C ARG A 84 -4.31 -21.10 -6.07
N ASP A 85 -4.05 -22.36 -5.79
CA ASP A 85 -4.90 -23.25 -5.00
C ASP A 85 -4.73 -23.08 -3.48
N GLU A 86 -3.83 -22.16 -3.06
CA GLU A 86 -3.56 -21.86 -1.67
C GLU A 86 -3.34 -20.35 -1.42
N MET A 87 -3.59 -19.91 -0.20
CA MET A 87 -3.26 -18.57 0.27
C MET A 87 -1.87 -18.54 0.89
N ARG A 88 -1.17 -17.42 0.69
CA ARG A 88 0.09 -17.11 1.37
C ARG A 88 -0.11 -16.48 2.75
N ALA A 89 -1.33 -16.11 3.08
CA ALA A 89 -1.69 -15.57 4.37
C ALA A 89 -1.36 -16.54 5.51
N SER A 90 -1.14 -16.03 6.71
CA SER A 90 -0.95 -16.82 7.93
C SER A 90 -2.15 -17.73 8.16
N LYS A 91 -1.93 -18.89 8.81
CA LYS A 91 -3.02 -19.84 9.11
C LYS A 91 -4.15 -19.21 9.92
N ALA A 92 -3.82 -18.24 10.78
CA ALA A 92 -4.83 -17.49 11.53
C ALA A 92 -5.72 -16.66 10.61
N MET A 93 -5.14 -15.97 9.63
CA MET A 93 -5.88 -15.17 8.67
C MET A 93 -6.68 -16.03 7.69
N GLN A 94 -6.10 -17.13 7.21
CA GLN A 94 -6.84 -18.11 6.40
C GLN A 94 -8.10 -18.61 7.13
N LYS A 95 -7.96 -18.97 8.42
CA LYS A 95 -9.10 -19.41 9.25
C LYS A 95 -10.18 -18.34 9.36
N ARG A 96 -9.80 -17.06 9.48
CA ARG A 96 -10.77 -15.94 9.50
C ARG A 96 -11.55 -15.87 8.19
N VAL A 97 -10.86 -15.90 7.05
CA VAL A 97 -11.47 -15.88 5.72
C VAL A 97 -12.48 -17.03 5.59
N PHE A 98 -12.07 -18.29 5.85
CA PHE A 98 -12.91 -19.47 5.69
C PHE A 98 -14.09 -19.53 6.67
N ASN A 99 -13.98 -18.90 7.83
CA ASN A 99 -15.06 -18.81 8.80
C ASN A 99 -16.00 -17.61 8.57
N THR A 100 -15.77 -16.80 7.54
CA THR A 100 -16.59 -15.64 7.20
C THR A 100 -17.55 -16.03 6.07
N PRO A 101 -18.85 -16.22 6.35
CA PRO A 101 -19.77 -16.93 5.45
C PRO A 101 -20.08 -16.18 4.15
N ASN A 102 -19.88 -14.87 4.10
CA ASN A 102 -20.11 -14.05 2.91
C ASN A 102 -18.81 -13.76 2.13
N ILE A 103 -17.70 -14.45 2.42
CA ILE A 103 -16.51 -14.48 1.57
C ILE A 103 -16.54 -15.75 0.73
N GLU A 104 -16.52 -15.59 -0.59
CA GLU A 104 -16.34 -16.69 -1.55
C GLU A 104 -14.96 -16.61 -2.18
N VAL A 105 -14.17 -17.68 -2.05
CA VAL A 105 -12.81 -17.73 -2.60
C VAL A 105 -12.82 -18.42 -3.96
N HIS A 106 -12.37 -17.71 -4.99
CA HIS A 106 -12.17 -18.21 -6.35
C HIS A 106 -10.71 -18.61 -6.52
N TRP A 107 -10.44 -19.90 -6.38
CA TRP A 107 -9.11 -20.48 -6.51
C TRP A 107 -8.66 -20.58 -7.96
N ASN A 108 -7.33 -20.59 -8.17
CA ASN A 108 -6.71 -20.70 -9.49
C ASN A 108 -7.30 -19.69 -10.49
N SER A 109 -7.67 -18.51 -10.01
CA SER A 109 -8.38 -17.51 -10.79
C SER A 109 -7.59 -16.21 -10.88
N GLU A 110 -7.62 -15.63 -12.06
CA GLU A 110 -7.00 -14.32 -12.37
C GLU A 110 -8.06 -13.38 -12.94
N THR A 111 -7.97 -12.11 -12.58
CA THR A 111 -8.83 -11.07 -13.19
C THR A 111 -8.28 -10.73 -14.56
N GLU A 112 -9.08 -10.89 -15.61
CA GLU A 112 -8.74 -10.52 -16.99
C GLU A 112 -9.19 -9.12 -17.34
N GLU A 113 -10.34 -8.70 -16.82
CA GLU A 113 -10.93 -7.41 -17.12
C GLU A 113 -11.80 -6.90 -15.96
N VAL A 114 -11.79 -5.60 -15.75
CA VAL A 114 -12.77 -4.90 -14.92
C VAL A 114 -13.83 -4.32 -15.84
N LEU A 115 -15.07 -4.74 -15.65
CA LEU A 115 -16.21 -4.41 -16.51
C LEU A 115 -16.88 -3.12 -16.05
N GLY A 116 -17.37 -2.35 -17.01
CA GLY A 116 -18.05 -1.08 -16.81
C GLY A 116 -17.44 0.04 -17.62
N GLU A 117 -18.21 1.08 -17.91
CA GLU A 117 -17.73 2.24 -18.66
C GLU A 117 -17.31 3.41 -17.76
N GLN A 118 -18.16 3.82 -16.84
CA GLN A 118 -17.94 4.95 -15.93
C GLN A 118 -17.64 4.49 -14.50
N THR A 119 -18.21 3.37 -14.10
CA THR A 119 -18.01 2.75 -12.78
C THR A 119 -17.83 1.25 -12.95
N VAL A 120 -17.33 0.57 -11.91
CA VAL A 120 -17.25 -0.89 -11.89
C VAL A 120 -18.66 -1.48 -11.87
N GLU A 121 -18.96 -2.36 -12.83
CA GLU A 121 -20.23 -3.12 -12.94
C GLU A 121 -20.01 -4.62 -12.78
N GLY A 122 -18.76 -5.07 -12.85
CA GLY A 122 -18.35 -6.46 -12.69
C GLY A 122 -16.87 -6.67 -12.94
N ILE A 123 -16.45 -7.91 -12.83
CA ILE A 123 -15.13 -8.37 -13.27
C ILE A 123 -15.26 -9.65 -14.08
N ARG A 124 -14.38 -9.82 -15.07
CA ARG A 124 -14.18 -11.10 -15.74
C ARG A 124 -12.98 -11.79 -15.14
N ILE A 125 -13.18 -13.01 -14.67
CA ILE A 125 -12.12 -13.86 -14.13
C ILE A 125 -11.91 -15.06 -15.06
N ARG A 126 -10.68 -15.55 -15.11
CA ARG A 126 -10.30 -16.78 -15.80
C ARG A 126 -9.67 -17.76 -14.83
N ASN A 127 -10.14 -19.01 -14.85
CA ASN A 127 -9.45 -20.08 -14.17
C ASN A 127 -8.19 -20.45 -14.97
N ASN A 128 -7.01 -20.33 -14.34
CA ASN A 128 -5.73 -20.55 -14.98
C ASN A 128 -5.34 -22.02 -15.16
N GLN A 129 -6.15 -22.96 -14.62
CA GLN A 129 -5.97 -24.40 -14.79
C GLN A 129 -6.83 -24.94 -15.94
N THR A 130 -8.11 -24.51 -15.99
CA THR A 130 -9.06 -25.02 -17.00
C THR A 130 -9.18 -24.10 -18.21
N GLY A 131 -8.85 -22.82 -18.06
CA GLY A 131 -9.05 -21.80 -19.07
C GLY A 131 -10.47 -21.22 -19.12
N ASP A 132 -11.39 -21.74 -18.29
CA ASP A 132 -12.77 -21.26 -18.23
C ASP A 132 -12.83 -19.81 -17.74
N THR A 133 -13.69 -19.02 -18.36
CA THR A 133 -13.98 -17.64 -17.96
C THR A 133 -15.37 -17.50 -17.37
N SER A 134 -15.50 -16.61 -16.41
CA SER A 134 -16.79 -16.24 -15.82
C SER A 134 -16.82 -14.76 -15.46
N GLU A 135 -18.02 -14.22 -15.37
CA GLU A 135 -18.22 -12.83 -14.96
C GLU A 135 -18.87 -12.79 -13.58
N LEU A 136 -18.32 -11.96 -12.71
CA LEU A 136 -18.86 -11.70 -11.38
C LEU A 136 -19.43 -10.28 -11.38
N LYS A 137 -20.71 -10.16 -11.05
CA LYS A 137 -21.37 -8.85 -10.91
C LYS A 137 -20.99 -8.24 -9.58
N VAL A 138 -20.17 -7.19 -9.60
CA VAL A 138 -19.69 -6.47 -8.43
C VAL A 138 -19.65 -4.99 -8.74
N THR A 139 -19.78 -4.15 -7.72
CA THR A 139 -19.75 -2.69 -7.86
C THR A 139 -18.42 -2.08 -7.40
N GLY A 140 -17.57 -2.86 -6.73
CA GLY A 140 -16.24 -2.49 -6.28
C GLY A 140 -15.22 -3.59 -6.53
N PHE A 141 -14.01 -3.19 -6.94
CA PHE A 141 -12.89 -4.07 -7.15
C PHE A 141 -11.68 -3.58 -6.36
N PHE A 142 -11.24 -4.35 -5.38
CA PHE A 142 -10.14 -4.02 -4.49
C PHE A 142 -8.87 -4.79 -4.87
N VAL A 143 -7.74 -4.09 -4.96
CA VAL A 143 -6.47 -4.67 -5.38
C VAL A 143 -5.53 -4.75 -4.19
N ALA A 144 -5.43 -5.94 -3.57
CA ALA A 144 -4.67 -6.20 -2.35
C ALA A 144 -3.42 -7.08 -2.62
N ILE A 145 -2.61 -6.70 -3.64
CA ILE A 145 -1.40 -7.43 -4.06
C ILE A 145 -0.10 -6.80 -3.57
N GLY A 146 -0.20 -5.83 -2.66
CA GLY A 146 0.90 -5.19 -1.99
C GLY A 146 1.22 -3.78 -2.47
N HIS A 147 2.24 -3.19 -1.85
CA HIS A 147 2.73 -1.85 -2.14
C HIS A 147 4.22 -1.89 -2.47
N LYS A 148 4.71 -0.85 -3.10
CA LYS A 148 6.13 -0.60 -3.32
C LYS A 148 6.45 0.79 -2.78
N PRO A 149 7.36 0.94 -1.79
CA PRO A 149 7.81 2.25 -1.35
C PRO A 149 8.58 2.96 -2.47
N ASN A 150 8.42 4.28 -2.55
CA ASN A 150 9.06 5.11 -3.57
C ASN A 150 10.45 5.54 -3.10
N THR A 151 11.32 4.58 -2.90
CA THR A 151 12.63 4.72 -2.23
C THR A 151 13.80 4.22 -3.06
N ASP A 152 13.56 3.82 -4.30
CA ASP A 152 14.60 3.25 -5.18
C ASP A 152 15.82 4.16 -5.34
N ILE A 153 15.64 5.49 -5.34
CA ILE A 153 16.70 6.48 -5.46
C ILE A 153 17.66 6.50 -4.25
N PHE A 154 17.26 5.91 -3.12
CA PHE A 154 18.09 5.86 -1.90
C PHE A 154 18.81 4.53 -1.73
N LYS A 155 18.67 3.57 -2.66
CA LYS A 155 19.37 2.28 -2.60
C LYS A 155 20.88 2.47 -2.54
N GLY A 156 21.52 1.74 -1.62
CA GLY A 156 22.95 1.85 -1.37
C GLY A 156 23.39 3.10 -0.59
N GLN A 157 22.46 4.00 -0.25
CA GLN A 157 22.71 5.19 0.54
C GLN A 157 22.09 5.14 1.93
N LEU A 158 20.93 4.48 2.07
CA LEU A 158 20.19 4.32 3.31
C LEU A 158 19.84 2.85 3.53
N GLU A 159 19.67 2.46 4.77
CA GLU A 159 19.22 1.13 5.15
C GLU A 159 17.74 0.94 4.85
N MET A 160 17.41 -0.24 4.29
CA MET A 160 16.06 -0.61 3.87
C MET A 160 15.79 -2.07 4.20
N ASN A 161 14.52 -2.41 4.38
CA ASN A 161 14.12 -3.80 4.40
C ASN A 161 14.13 -4.42 2.97
N GLU A 162 13.84 -5.71 2.87
CA GLU A 162 13.83 -6.46 1.61
C GLU A 162 12.83 -5.91 0.57
N VAL A 163 11.79 -5.23 1.02
CA VAL A 163 10.75 -4.61 0.16
C VAL A 163 11.15 -3.21 -0.28
N GLY A 164 12.06 -2.55 0.46
CA GLY A 164 12.56 -1.21 0.18
C GLY A 164 12.07 -0.12 1.14
N TYR A 165 11.33 -0.45 2.21
CA TYR A 165 10.96 0.52 3.24
C TYR A 165 12.20 0.96 4.02
N LEU A 166 12.32 2.27 4.22
CA LEU A 166 13.45 2.86 4.96
C LEU A 166 13.41 2.49 6.44
N PHE A 167 14.55 2.11 6.99
CA PHE A 167 14.70 1.95 8.42
C PHE A 167 14.95 3.29 9.09
N THR A 168 14.33 3.46 10.25
CA THR A 168 14.57 4.57 11.17
C THR A 168 14.87 4.03 12.56
N ASP A 169 15.52 4.83 13.38
CA ASP A 169 15.70 4.49 14.78
C ASP A 169 14.33 4.29 15.46
N PRO A 170 14.20 3.32 16.37
CA PRO A 170 12.95 3.10 17.10
C PRO A 170 12.43 4.37 17.76
N LYS A 171 11.14 4.69 17.54
CA LYS A 171 10.43 5.87 18.08
C LYS A 171 10.91 7.24 17.58
N THR A 172 11.75 7.27 16.56
CA THR A 172 12.20 8.50 15.89
C THR A 172 12.01 8.37 14.38
N THR A 173 12.32 9.44 13.65
CA THR A 173 12.35 9.43 12.18
C THR A 173 13.76 9.46 11.62
N LYS A 174 14.78 9.38 12.50
CA LYS A 174 16.19 9.43 12.16
C LYS A 174 16.59 8.18 11.38
N THR A 175 17.27 8.39 10.24
CA THR A 175 17.88 7.28 9.48
C THR A 175 19.32 7.05 9.96
N VAL A 176 19.98 6.03 9.42
CA VAL A 176 21.42 5.77 9.68
C VAL A 176 22.32 6.95 9.31
N LYS A 177 21.85 7.86 8.45
CA LYS A 177 22.61 9.05 8.03
C LYS A 177 22.21 10.28 8.87
N PRO A 178 23.16 10.89 9.61
CA PRO A 178 22.87 12.12 10.37
C PRO A 178 22.28 13.22 9.49
N GLY A 179 21.25 13.89 10.00
CA GLY A 179 20.53 14.95 9.27
C GLY A 179 19.57 14.46 8.18
N VAL A 180 19.40 13.13 8.04
CA VAL A 180 18.43 12.54 7.10
C VAL A 180 17.36 11.82 7.88
N PHE A 181 16.09 12.17 7.62
CA PHE A 181 14.91 11.68 8.29
C PHE A 181 13.96 11.04 7.28
N ALA A 182 13.13 10.09 7.71
CA ALA A 182 12.11 9.48 6.86
C ALA A 182 10.73 9.56 7.54
N SER A 183 9.67 9.69 6.74
CA SER A 183 8.29 9.77 7.23
C SER A 183 7.29 9.18 6.24
N GLY A 184 6.09 8.92 6.74
CA GLY A 184 4.98 8.39 5.95
C GLY A 184 5.25 6.99 5.41
N ASP A 185 4.59 6.66 4.31
CA ASP A 185 4.62 5.32 3.73
C ASP A 185 5.99 4.92 3.16
N ALA A 186 6.96 5.84 3.07
CA ALA A 186 8.34 5.50 2.72
C ALA A 186 9.03 4.64 3.81
N MET A 187 8.59 4.76 5.06
CA MET A 187 9.10 4.02 6.21
C MET A 187 8.06 3.13 6.90
N ASP A 188 6.77 3.27 6.56
CA ASP A 188 5.67 2.52 7.19
C ASP A 188 5.21 1.34 6.33
N PRO A 189 5.66 0.09 6.60
CA PRO A 189 5.21 -1.08 5.88
C PRO A 189 3.84 -1.61 6.34
N HIS A 190 3.25 -1.07 7.42
CA HIS A 190 2.09 -1.64 8.10
C HIS A 190 0.80 -0.86 7.87
N TYR A 191 0.77 0.41 8.27
CA TYR A 191 -0.48 1.18 8.31
C TYR A 191 -0.82 1.85 6.99
N ARG A 192 0.12 2.60 6.41
CA ARG A 192 -0.07 3.33 5.13
C ARG A 192 -1.36 4.15 5.11
N GLN A 193 -1.55 4.94 6.16
CA GLN A 193 -2.72 5.79 6.33
C GLN A 193 -2.30 7.26 6.39
N ALA A 194 -3.18 8.15 5.87
CA ALA A 194 -2.91 9.59 5.86
C ALA A 194 -2.61 10.15 7.26
N VAL A 195 -3.32 9.68 8.28
CA VAL A 195 -3.12 10.13 9.67
C VAL A 195 -1.77 9.67 10.24
N THR A 196 -1.32 8.44 9.93
CA THR A 196 0.00 7.96 10.36
C THR A 196 1.12 8.67 9.61
N ALA A 197 0.94 8.92 8.31
CA ALA A 197 1.88 9.70 7.52
C ALA A 197 2.00 11.14 8.02
N ALA A 198 0.90 11.80 8.33
CA ALA A 198 0.89 13.13 8.92
C ALA A 198 1.60 13.15 10.30
N GLY A 199 1.35 12.15 11.15
CA GLY A 199 1.99 12.00 12.45
C GLY A 199 3.50 11.85 12.35
N THR A 200 3.99 10.94 11.50
CA THR A 200 5.43 10.75 11.27
C THR A 200 6.06 11.94 10.56
N GLY A 201 5.32 12.64 9.69
CA GLY A 201 5.77 13.89 9.08
C GLY A 201 6.00 15.00 10.11
N CYS A 202 5.10 15.15 11.10
CA CYS A 202 5.29 16.06 12.23
C CYS A 202 6.52 15.66 13.06
N MET A 203 6.70 14.36 13.35
CA MET A 203 7.87 13.87 14.06
C MET A 203 9.17 14.20 13.31
N ALA A 204 9.20 13.99 12.00
CA ALA A 204 10.38 14.25 11.18
C ALA A 204 10.75 15.74 11.16
N ALA A 205 9.76 16.63 11.13
CA ALA A 205 9.99 18.07 11.20
C ALA A 205 10.63 18.46 12.54
N LEU A 206 10.11 17.95 13.66
CA LEU A 206 10.65 18.21 15.00
C LEU A 206 12.05 17.60 15.19
N ASP A 207 12.29 16.39 14.67
CA ASP A 207 13.60 15.75 14.72
C ASP A 207 14.64 16.54 13.90
N ALA A 208 14.24 17.08 12.75
CA ALA A 208 15.11 17.92 11.91
C ALA A 208 15.41 19.25 12.57
N GLU A 209 14.43 19.91 13.21
CA GLU A 209 14.61 21.15 13.95
C GLU A 209 15.61 20.98 15.12
N ARG A 210 15.43 19.93 15.92
CA ARG A 210 16.34 19.62 17.03
C ARG A 210 17.76 19.35 16.54
N TYR A 211 17.90 18.57 15.47
CA TYR A 211 19.21 18.30 14.87
C TYR A 211 19.88 19.58 14.38
N LEU A 212 19.14 20.52 13.79
CA LEU A 212 19.70 21.80 13.35
C LEU A 212 20.18 22.66 14.53
N ALA A 213 19.44 22.69 15.63
CA ALA A 213 19.86 23.39 16.85
C ALA A 213 21.14 22.75 17.44
N GLU A 214 21.18 21.41 17.55
CA GLU A 214 22.37 20.70 18.04
C GLU A 214 23.65 21.03 17.25
N ILE A 215 23.57 21.12 15.91
CA ILE A 215 24.74 21.44 15.09
C ILE A 215 25.10 22.94 15.12
N GLU A 216 24.16 23.84 15.40
CA GLU A 216 24.42 25.27 15.58
C GLU A 216 25.18 25.50 16.88
N ASP A 217 24.72 24.90 17.98
CA ASP A 217 25.39 24.97 19.29
C ASP A 217 26.85 24.46 19.20
N LEU A 218 27.09 23.34 18.50
CA LEU A 218 28.43 22.78 18.30
C LEU A 218 29.38 23.72 17.53
N VAL A 219 28.84 24.48 16.56
CA VAL A 219 29.63 25.44 15.79
C VAL A 219 30.00 26.64 16.65
N GLU A 220 29.10 27.12 17.51
CA GLU A 220 29.36 28.25 18.43
C GLU A 220 30.38 27.87 19.52
N GLU A 221 30.35 26.63 20.05
CA GLU A 221 31.34 26.18 21.05
C GLU A 221 32.76 25.99 20.50
N THR A 222 32.88 25.83 19.18
CA THR A 222 34.18 25.60 18.52
C THR A 222 34.78 26.83 17.84
N ALA A 223 34.08 27.95 17.84
CA ALA A 223 34.49 29.24 17.28
C ALA A 223 35.14 30.18 18.31
#